data_48f1ba230231d8d35b22a395a24033b3
#
_entry.id   48f1ba230231d8d35b22a395a24033b3
#
_cell.length_a   1.000
_cell.length_b   1.000
_cell.length_c   1.000
_cell.angle_alpha   90.00
_cell.angle_beta   90.00
_cell.angle_gamma   90.00
#
_symmetry.space_group_name_H-M   'P 1'
#
loop_
_entity.id
_entity.type
_entity.pdbx_description
1 polymer ?
#
loop_
_entity_poly.entity_id
_entity_poly.type
_entity_poly.pdbx_seq_one_letter_code
_entity_poly.pdbx_strand_id
1 'polypeptide(L)'
;MKTLYIIGNGFDIAHNLPTSYWHFREYLEDLHQDFLADFEYLYNIGRIDLSDPRVSERTVSKWKKAICDTLWSDFEDKMGRPNIDEMLDASDCVLGDMHLDGGLIGIEDTMDVYWREQYGYMEKFQQYVKDWIEQVDTSSVSPKCNRIINSTDYFMNFNYTDLLEKVYHAENVLHIHGGVESVTDIEPVMGHCNKHDIDEHKRLSREADEEFDEGGASIHRAVVDYLSRIYKDTDAIVSFNNYFWNKIHNVNHVEIIGWSAGEVDLPYLRKIRDNVDSSTIWNVYFYDDRALTMLSKAMDSEKISDLYEVHYIPANEFWN
;
A
#
# COMPACT_ATOMS: atom_id res chain seq x y z
N MET A 1 -4.91 14.09 -29.97
CA MET A 1 -3.93 14.10 -28.87
C MET A 1 -4.24 12.92 -28.01
N LYS A 2 -3.24 12.24 -27.49
CA LYS A 2 -3.41 11.11 -26.56
C LYS A 2 -2.92 11.52 -25.19
N THR A 3 -3.66 11.15 -24.18
CA THR A 3 -3.36 11.45 -22.79
C THR A 3 -3.16 10.15 -22.00
N LEU A 4 -2.21 10.15 -21.08
CA LEU A 4 -2.09 9.15 -20.03
C LEU A 4 -2.62 9.77 -18.74
N TYR A 5 -3.67 9.18 -18.18
CA TYR A 5 -4.19 9.53 -16.87
C TYR A 5 -3.59 8.58 -15.81
N ILE A 6 -2.98 9.15 -14.78
CA ILE A 6 -2.54 8.46 -13.58
C ILE A 6 -3.59 8.75 -12.50
N ILE A 7 -4.34 7.73 -12.13
CA ILE A 7 -5.50 7.86 -11.25
C ILE A 7 -5.20 7.18 -9.91
N GLY A 8 -5.14 7.99 -8.85
CA GLY A 8 -4.97 7.48 -7.49
C GLY A 8 -6.24 7.57 -6.66
N ASN A 9 -6.17 7.10 -5.41
CA ASN A 9 -7.32 6.94 -4.52
C ASN A 9 -8.11 8.23 -4.24
N GLY A 10 -7.49 9.40 -4.35
CA GLY A 10 -8.19 10.68 -4.26
C GLY A 10 -9.28 10.85 -5.32
N PHE A 11 -9.20 10.14 -6.44
CA PHE A 11 -10.26 10.13 -7.46
C PHE A 11 -11.51 9.43 -6.95
N ASP A 12 -11.37 8.24 -6.37
CA ASP A 12 -12.46 7.48 -5.76
C ASP A 12 -13.09 8.25 -4.58
N ILE A 13 -12.25 8.80 -3.70
CA ILE A 13 -12.69 9.63 -2.57
C ILE A 13 -13.47 10.86 -3.05
N ALA A 14 -13.05 11.50 -4.14
CA ALA A 14 -13.79 12.61 -4.73
C ALA A 14 -15.20 12.19 -5.18
N HIS A 15 -15.41 10.91 -5.52
CA HIS A 15 -16.73 10.34 -5.83
C HIS A 15 -17.49 9.82 -4.60
N ASN A 16 -16.98 10.09 -3.39
CA ASN A 16 -17.50 9.65 -2.10
C ASN A 16 -17.48 8.12 -1.92
N LEU A 17 -16.56 7.42 -2.58
CA LEU A 17 -16.36 6.00 -2.36
C LEU A 17 -15.53 5.75 -1.08
N PRO A 18 -15.86 4.71 -0.29
CA PRO A 18 -15.18 4.39 0.97
C PRO A 18 -13.89 3.59 0.72
N THR A 19 -12.94 4.18 -0.01
CA THR A 19 -11.71 3.51 -0.48
C THR A 19 -10.42 4.01 0.18
N SER A 20 -10.49 4.85 1.23
CA SER A 20 -9.31 5.25 1.97
C SER A 20 -8.81 4.13 2.88
N TYR A 21 -7.52 4.15 3.24
CA TYR A 21 -6.97 3.21 4.23
C TYR A 21 -7.70 3.26 5.58
N TRP A 22 -8.27 4.41 5.93
CA TRP A 22 -9.12 4.52 7.12
C TRP A 22 -10.41 3.69 6.98
N HIS A 23 -11.05 3.69 5.82
CA HIS A 23 -12.24 2.84 5.59
C HIS A 23 -11.87 1.35 5.61
N PHE A 24 -10.68 0.96 5.13
CA PHE A 24 -10.19 -0.40 5.28
C PHE A 24 -10.00 -0.77 6.76
N ARG A 25 -9.45 0.15 7.57
CA ARG A 25 -9.35 -0.05 9.01
C ARG A 25 -10.72 -0.23 9.66
N GLU A 26 -11.70 0.60 9.30
CA GLU A 26 -13.07 0.48 9.83
C GLU A 26 -13.70 -0.87 9.44
N TYR A 27 -13.50 -1.32 8.20
CA TYR A 27 -13.89 -2.65 7.76
C TYR A 27 -13.27 -3.75 8.62
N LEU A 28 -11.98 -3.67 8.93
CA LEU A 28 -11.31 -4.63 9.83
C LEU A 28 -11.82 -4.52 11.26
N GLU A 29 -12.10 -3.32 11.75
CA GLU A 29 -12.66 -3.08 13.10
C GLU A 29 -14.05 -3.71 13.25
N ASP A 30 -14.86 -3.68 12.20
CA ASP A 30 -16.21 -4.22 12.22
C ASP A 30 -16.25 -5.74 12.08
N LEU A 31 -15.42 -6.34 11.24
CA LEU A 31 -15.51 -7.75 10.85
C LEU A 31 -14.34 -8.62 11.31
N HIS A 32 -13.16 -8.05 11.60
CA HIS A 32 -11.91 -8.76 11.85
C HIS A 32 -11.12 -8.16 13.01
N GLN A 33 -11.79 -7.91 14.15
CA GLN A 33 -11.22 -7.19 15.31
C GLN A 33 -9.95 -7.83 15.87
N ASP A 34 -9.87 -9.16 15.91
CA ASP A 34 -8.69 -9.86 16.42
C ASP A 34 -7.49 -9.64 15.50
N PHE A 35 -7.70 -9.78 14.17
CA PHE A 35 -6.68 -9.47 13.17
C PHE A 35 -6.19 -8.03 13.32
N LEU A 36 -7.10 -7.06 13.38
CA LEU A 36 -6.74 -5.64 13.51
C LEU A 36 -5.93 -5.37 14.79
N ALA A 37 -6.26 -6.06 15.89
CA ALA A 37 -5.53 -5.90 17.13
C ALA A 37 -4.08 -6.36 17.04
N ASP A 38 -3.90 -7.58 16.53
CA ASP A 38 -2.59 -8.19 16.41
C ASP A 38 -1.75 -7.41 15.39
N PHE A 39 -2.38 -6.96 14.30
CA PHE A 39 -1.73 -6.14 13.31
C PHE A 39 -1.30 -4.76 13.87
N GLU A 40 -2.21 -4.00 14.48
CA GLU A 40 -1.91 -2.68 15.03
C GLU A 40 -0.90 -2.74 16.19
N TYR A 41 -0.86 -3.85 16.96
CA TYR A 41 0.10 -4.05 18.06
C TYR A 41 1.55 -3.97 17.56
N LEU A 42 1.87 -4.58 16.42
CA LEU A 42 3.21 -4.51 15.83
C LEU A 42 3.62 -3.12 15.33
N TYR A 43 2.70 -2.16 15.32
CA TYR A 43 3.00 -0.76 15.00
C TYR A 43 2.88 0.17 16.23
N ASN A 44 2.98 -0.40 17.44
CA ASN A 44 2.86 0.31 18.73
C ASN A 44 1.52 1.06 18.90
N ILE A 45 0.46 0.55 18.28
CA ILE A 45 -0.89 1.09 18.42
C ILE A 45 -1.63 0.36 19.52
N GLY A 46 -1.82 1.05 20.66
CA GLY A 46 -2.61 0.54 21.78
C GLY A 46 -4.10 0.72 21.57
N ARG A 47 -4.88 -0.25 22.05
CA ARG A 47 -6.34 -0.18 22.08
C ARG A 47 -6.84 0.77 23.16
N ILE A 48 -7.99 1.39 22.90
CA ILE A 48 -8.75 2.15 23.90
C ILE A 48 -10.05 1.40 24.19
N ASP A 49 -10.38 1.24 25.48
CA ASP A 49 -11.67 0.67 25.86
C ASP A 49 -12.78 1.72 25.71
N LEU A 50 -13.52 1.64 24.61
CA LEU A 50 -14.62 2.55 24.32
C LEU A 50 -15.84 2.34 25.25
N SER A 51 -15.89 1.22 26.00
CA SER A 51 -16.94 0.95 26.97
C SER A 51 -16.67 1.59 28.34
N ASP A 52 -15.44 2.04 28.60
CA ASP A 52 -15.08 2.76 29.84
C ASP A 52 -15.75 4.14 29.89
N PRO A 53 -16.67 4.40 30.84
CA PRO A 53 -17.37 5.67 30.93
C PRO A 53 -16.49 6.88 31.22
N ARG A 54 -15.20 6.67 31.53
CA ARG A 54 -14.20 7.73 31.74
C ARG A 54 -13.59 8.20 30.41
N VAL A 55 -13.78 7.45 29.33
CA VAL A 55 -13.26 7.81 28.00
C VAL A 55 -14.19 8.81 27.35
N SER A 56 -13.71 10.05 27.23
CA SER A 56 -14.48 11.13 26.58
C SER A 56 -14.37 11.07 25.05
N GLU A 57 -15.36 11.64 24.35
CA GLU A 57 -15.31 11.80 22.88
C GLU A 57 -14.03 12.51 22.40
N ARG A 58 -13.56 13.48 23.17
CA ARG A 58 -12.28 14.17 22.90
C ARG A 58 -11.08 13.22 22.98
N THR A 59 -11.11 12.28 23.91
CA THR A 59 -10.07 11.25 24.07
C THR A 59 -10.08 10.30 22.86
N VAL A 60 -11.28 9.83 22.46
CA VAL A 60 -11.47 8.99 21.28
C VAL A 60 -10.99 9.69 20.01
N SER A 61 -11.37 10.95 19.81
CA SER A 61 -10.93 11.73 18.63
C SER A 61 -9.41 11.93 18.57
N LYS A 62 -8.77 12.17 19.72
CA LYS A 62 -7.31 12.28 19.78
C LYS A 62 -6.62 10.94 19.48
N TRP A 63 -7.16 9.86 20.02
CA TRP A 63 -6.66 8.52 19.77
C TRP A 63 -6.80 8.15 18.31
N LYS A 64 -7.99 8.33 17.69
CA LYS A 64 -8.20 8.10 16.25
C LYS A 64 -7.21 8.87 15.39
N LYS A 65 -6.98 10.14 15.72
CA LYS A 65 -5.99 10.95 15.01
C LYS A 65 -4.58 10.40 15.17
N ALA A 66 -4.19 10.02 16.39
CA ALA A 66 -2.84 9.48 16.65
C ALA A 66 -2.58 8.18 15.87
N ILE A 67 -3.52 7.23 15.86
CA ILE A 67 -3.37 5.98 15.10
C ILE A 67 -3.38 6.22 13.58
N CYS A 68 -4.18 7.17 13.10
CA CYS A 68 -4.15 7.59 11.71
C CYS A 68 -2.76 8.15 11.35
N ASP A 69 -2.22 9.05 12.14
CA ASP A 69 -0.89 9.65 11.93
C ASP A 69 0.24 8.60 12.07
N THR A 70 0.07 7.57 12.92
CA THR A 70 1.07 6.52 13.13
C THR A 70 1.16 5.55 11.95
N LEU A 71 0.04 5.06 11.43
CA LEU A 71 0.01 3.99 10.42
C LEU A 71 -0.88 4.34 9.22
N TRP A 72 -2.16 4.67 9.45
CA TRP A 72 -3.19 4.63 8.44
C TRP A 72 -3.21 5.80 7.43
N SER A 73 -2.49 6.91 7.69
CA SER A 73 -2.40 8.03 6.75
C SER A 73 -1.51 7.74 5.53
N ASP A 74 -0.42 7.00 5.75
CA ASP A 74 0.57 6.63 4.74
C ASP A 74 0.81 5.12 4.83
N PHE A 75 -0.28 4.36 4.72
CA PHE A 75 -0.36 2.98 5.17
C PHE A 75 0.66 2.06 4.51
N GLU A 76 0.74 2.06 3.18
CA GLU A 76 1.66 1.18 2.45
C GLU A 76 3.13 1.50 2.74
N ASP A 77 3.49 2.78 2.91
CA ASP A 77 4.86 3.17 3.26
C ASP A 77 5.24 2.75 4.69
N LYS A 78 4.26 2.77 5.61
CA LYS A 78 4.49 2.50 7.04
C LYS A 78 4.37 1.02 7.39
N MET A 79 3.52 0.26 6.69
CA MET A 79 3.33 -1.17 6.99
C MET A 79 4.59 -2.02 6.75
N GLY A 80 5.55 -1.52 5.98
CA GLY A 80 6.87 -2.14 5.83
C GLY A 80 7.83 -1.89 6.99
N ARG A 81 7.37 -1.25 8.10
CA ARG A 81 8.22 -0.88 9.25
C ARG A 81 7.53 -1.23 10.58
N PRO A 82 7.21 -2.52 10.80
CA PRO A 82 6.68 -2.96 12.09
C PRO A 82 7.73 -2.76 13.19
N ASN A 83 7.32 -2.84 14.44
CA ASN A 83 8.23 -2.86 15.57
C ASN A 83 8.93 -4.22 15.64
N ILE A 84 10.03 -4.36 14.90
CA ILE A 84 10.81 -5.60 14.83
C ILE A 84 11.43 -5.93 16.21
N ASP A 85 11.79 -4.91 17.00
CA ASP A 85 12.33 -5.12 18.36
C ASP A 85 11.34 -5.89 19.23
N GLU A 86 10.03 -5.65 19.10
CA GLU A 86 9.00 -6.43 19.80
C GLU A 86 9.01 -7.90 19.40
N MET A 87 9.22 -8.20 18.12
CA MET A 87 9.36 -9.59 17.64
C MET A 87 10.63 -10.25 18.20
N LEU A 88 11.74 -9.52 18.24
CA LEU A 88 13.02 -10.01 18.77
C LEU A 88 12.96 -10.24 20.29
N ASP A 89 12.39 -9.30 21.04
CA ASP A 89 12.22 -9.42 22.49
C ASP A 89 11.31 -10.62 22.86
N ALA A 90 10.26 -10.87 22.08
CA ALA A 90 9.41 -12.04 22.26
C ALA A 90 10.19 -13.36 22.09
N SER A 91 11.20 -13.41 21.20
CA SER A 91 12.03 -14.60 21.00
C SER A 91 12.86 -14.95 22.22
N ASP A 92 13.43 -13.97 22.89
CA ASP A 92 14.24 -14.17 24.10
C ASP A 92 13.40 -14.78 25.24
N CYS A 93 12.13 -14.37 25.37
CA CYS A 93 11.21 -14.96 26.34
C CYS A 93 10.92 -16.42 26.02
N VAL A 94 10.62 -16.75 24.77
CA VAL A 94 10.33 -18.13 24.35
C VAL A 94 11.54 -19.02 24.51
N LEU A 95 12.74 -18.57 24.12
CA LEU A 95 14.00 -19.29 24.32
C LEU A 95 14.30 -19.50 25.80
N GLY A 96 14.06 -18.49 26.64
CA GLY A 96 14.21 -18.60 28.09
C GLY A 96 13.33 -19.71 28.70
N ASP A 97 12.07 -19.78 28.33
CA ASP A 97 11.13 -20.80 28.76
C ASP A 97 11.54 -22.19 28.25
N MET A 98 12.00 -22.32 27.01
CA MET A 98 12.49 -23.60 26.46
C MET A 98 13.72 -24.14 27.20
N HIS A 99 14.65 -23.28 27.62
CA HIS A 99 15.82 -23.65 28.40
C HIS A 99 15.45 -24.18 29.77
N LEU A 100 14.36 -23.75 30.37
CA LEU A 100 13.86 -24.22 31.64
C LEU A 100 13.23 -25.62 31.56
N ASP A 101 12.65 -25.99 30.40
CA ASP A 101 11.90 -27.24 30.20
C ASP A 101 12.75 -28.45 29.71
N GLY A 102 14.04 -28.31 29.56
CA GLY A 102 14.92 -29.50 29.46
C GLY A 102 15.62 -29.79 28.15
N GLY A 103 15.94 -28.82 27.32
CA GLY A 103 16.95 -29.05 26.30
C GLY A 103 16.78 -28.39 24.97
N LEU A 104 17.91 -28.18 24.33
CA LEU A 104 18.08 -27.52 23.03
C LEU A 104 17.63 -28.36 21.80
N ILE A 105 17.06 -29.55 22.01
CA ILE A 105 16.67 -30.44 20.90
C ILE A 105 15.32 -29.98 20.34
N GLY A 106 15.30 -29.54 19.08
CA GLY A 106 14.07 -29.14 18.39
C GLY A 106 13.66 -27.69 18.64
N ILE A 107 14.60 -26.83 19.05
CA ILE A 107 14.35 -25.38 19.24
C ILE A 107 13.76 -24.79 17.95
N GLU A 108 14.40 -25.02 16.82
CA GLU A 108 13.98 -24.47 15.53
C GLU A 108 12.54 -24.88 15.19
N ASP A 109 12.22 -26.16 15.25
CA ASP A 109 10.86 -26.67 14.96
C ASP A 109 9.80 -26.05 15.89
N THR A 110 10.13 -25.89 17.18
CA THR A 110 9.21 -25.31 18.16
C THR A 110 9.04 -23.81 17.97
N MET A 111 10.11 -23.09 17.67
CA MET A 111 10.08 -21.67 17.36
C MET A 111 9.32 -21.41 16.05
N ASP A 112 9.52 -22.19 15.01
CA ASP A 112 8.80 -22.05 13.75
C ASP A 112 7.28 -22.27 13.90
N VAL A 113 6.86 -23.22 14.78
CA VAL A 113 5.45 -23.40 15.14
C VAL A 113 4.95 -22.16 15.89
N TYR A 114 5.69 -21.69 16.88
CA TYR A 114 5.33 -20.50 17.65
C TYR A 114 5.15 -19.27 16.73
N TRP A 115 6.10 -18.97 15.84
CA TRP A 115 6.00 -17.84 14.94
C TRP A 115 4.83 -17.94 13.97
N ARG A 116 4.52 -19.15 13.51
CA ARG A 116 3.34 -19.38 12.67
C ARG A 116 2.04 -19.10 13.44
N GLU A 117 1.98 -19.43 14.70
CA GLU A 117 0.83 -19.10 15.55
C GLU A 117 0.75 -17.60 15.84
N GLN A 118 1.88 -16.94 16.09
CA GLN A 118 1.91 -15.51 16.41
C GLN A 118 1.66 -14.60 15.19
N TYR A 119 2.25 -14.92 14.04
CA TYR A 119 2.23 -14.04 12.86
C TYR A 119 1.55 -14.63 11.63
N GLY A 120 1.09 -15.86 11.69
CA GLY A 120 0.42 -16.55 10.59
C GLY A 120 -0.92 -15.90 10.17
N TYR A 121 -1.52 -15.08 11.06
CA TYR A 121 -2.73 -14.31 10.73
C TYR A 121 -2.54 -13.41 9.49
N MET A 122 -1.31 -12.99 9.19
CA MET A 122 -0.99 -12.19 8.03
C MET A 122 -1.27 -12.87 6.68
N GLU A 123 -1.43 -14.19 6.65
CA GLU A 123 -1.87 -14.93 5.45
C GLU A 123 -3.24 -14.45 4.93
N LYS A 124 -4.05 -13.90 5.81
CA LYS A 124 -5.39 -13.41 5.49
C LYS A 124 -5.42 -11.97 4.98
N PHE A 125 -4.30 -11.23 5.10
CA PHE A 125 -4.29 -9.80 4.81
C PHE A 125 -4.80 -9.45 3.41
N GLN A 126 -4.24 -10.08 2.37
CA GLN A 126 -4.65 -9.81 0.98
C GLN A 126 -6.11 -10.22 0.72
N GLN A 127 -6.58 -11.31 1.37
CA GLN A 127 -7.98 -11.70 1.28
C GLN A 127 -8.90 -10.64 1.88
N TYR A 128 -8.54 -10.04 3.02
CA TYR A 128 -9.32 -8.96 3.63
C TYR A 128 -9.33 -7.69 2.78
N VAL A 129 -8.24 -7.38 2.09
CA VAL A 129 -8.21 -6.28 1.11
C VAL A 129 -9.20 -6.56 -0.02
N LYS A 130 -9.20 -7.77 -0.57
CA LYS A 130 -10.14 -8.20 -1.63
C LYS A 130 -11.59 -8.11 -1.14
N ASP A 131 -11.90 -8.73 -0.01
CA ASP A 131 -13.26 -8.77 0.56
C ASP A 131 -13.80 -7.37 0.89
N TRP A 132 -12.91 -6.46 1.32
CA TRP A 132 -13.28 -5.06 1.56
C TRP A 132 -13.62 -4.33 0.28
N ILE A 133 -12.76 -4.42 -0.73
CA ILE A 133 -12.95 -3.64 -1.95
C ILE A 133 -14.15 -4.14 -2.79
N GLU A 134 -14.48 -5.43 -2.71
CA GLU A 134 -15.67 -6.01 -3.34
C GLU A 134 -16.99 -5.49 -2.76
N GLN A 135 -16.97 -4.88 -1.56
CA GLN A 135 -18.16 -4.23 -0.96
C GLN A 135 -18.38 -2.80 -1.46
N VAL A 136 -17.43 -2.23 -2.20
CA VAL A 136 -17.54 -0.85 -2.70
C VAL A 136 -18.48 -0.80 -3.90
N ASP A 137 -19.65 -0.20 -3.71
CA ASP A 137 -20.66 -0.05 -4.77
C ASP A 137 -20.40 1.20 -5.61
N THR A 138 -20.03 1.03 -6.86
CA THR A 138 -19.84 2.09 -7.86
C THR A 138 -21.09 2.35 -8.70
N SER A 139 -22.15 1.52 -8.60
CA SER A 139 -23.32 1.55 -9.50
C SER A 139 -24.16 2.81 -9.38
N SER A 140 -24.16 3.46 -8.22
CA SER A 140 -24.92 4.68 -7.94
C SER A 140 -24.13 5.97 -8.20
N VAL A 141 -22.87 5.86 -8.61
CA VAL A 141 -21.96 7.01 -8.80
C VAL A 141 -22.23 7.68 -10.15
N SER A 142 -22.22 9.02 -10.15
CA SER A 142 -22.33 9.82 -11.37
C SER A 142 -21.00 10.47 -11.73
N PRO A 143 -20.68 10.65 -13.03
CA PRO A 143 -19.47 11.33 -13.44
C PRO A 143 -19.39 12.74 -12.87
N LYS A 144 -18.23 13.13 -12.36
CA LYS A 144 -17.96 14.49 -11.83
C LYS A 144 -17.29 15.41 -12.84
N CYS A 145 -16.68 14.87 -13.89
CA CYS A 145 -16.09 15.66 -14.97
C CYS A 145 -16.33 15.02 -16.34
N ASN A 146 -16.26 15.85 -17.38
CA ASN A 146 -16.43 15.41 -18.77
C ASN A 146 -15.09 15.26 -19.52
N ARG A 147 -13.96 15.37 -18.82
CA ARG A 147 -12.62 15.34 -19.46
C ARG A 147 -12.14 13.92 -19.79
N ILE A 148 -12.65 12.91 -19.11
CA ILE A 148 -12.29 11.50 -19.28
C ILE A 148 -13.25 10.84 -20.27
N ILE A 149 -13.13 11.14 -21.56
CA ILE A 149 -14.11 10.62 -22.55
C ILE A 149 -13.44 10.20 -23.87
N ASN A 150 -12.12 10.30 -24.01
CA ASN A 150 -11.50 9.93 -25.27
C ASN A 150 -11.10 8.45 -25.26
N SER A 151 -11.74 7.63 -26.10
CA SER A 151 -11.44 6.19 -26.23
C SER A 151 -10.00 5.87 -26.67
N THR A 152 -9.22 6.89 -27.07
CA THR A 152 -7.80 6.72 -27.44
C THR A 152 -6.83 6.99 -26.30
N ASP A 153 -7.31 7.46 -25.14
CA ASP A 153 -6.49 7.74 -23.98
C ASP A 153 -6.15 6.47 -23.20
N TYR A 154 -5.13 6.55 -22.40
CA TYR A 154 -4.66 5.47 -21.53
C TYR A 154 -4.84 5.84 -20.07
N PHE A 155 -5.15 4.85 -19.25
CA PHE A 155 -5.35 5.02 -17.82
C PHE A 155 -4.45 4.04 -17.07
N MET A 156 -3.62 4.56 -16.16
CA MET A 156 -2.99 3.78 -15.12
C MET A 156 -3.75 4.03 -13.84
N ASN A 157 -4.50 3.03 -13.42
CA ASN A 157 -5.36 3.09 -12.23
C ASN A 157 -4.67 2.41 -11.05
N PHE A 158 -4.45 3.18 -9.98
CA PHE A 158 -3.96 2.68 -8.70
C PHE A 158 -5.09 2.22 -7.78
N ASN A 159 -6.35 2.51 -8.17
CA ASN A 159 -7.53 2.09 -7.44
C ASN A 159 -7.94 0.68 -7.85
N TYR A 160 -8.55 -0.02 -6.91
CA TYR A 160 -9.05 -1.38 -7.13
C TYR A 160 -10.48 -1.42 -7.71
N THR A 161 -11.19 -0.28 -7.70
CA THR A 161 -12.60 -0.17 -8.11
C THR A 161 -12.76 -0.11 -9.62
N ASP A 162 -13.95 -0.40 -10.10
CA ASP A 162 -14.36 -0.33 -11.51
C ASP A 162 -14.99 1.03 -11.89
N LEU A 163 -14.68 2.08 -11.13
CA LEU A 163 -15.25 3.41 -11.32
C LEU A 163 -14.97 3.99 -12.73
N LEU A 164 -13.76 3.80 -13.25
CA LEU A 164 -13.38 4.30 -14.57
C LEU A 164 -14.16 3.62 -15.68
N GLU A 165 -14.33 2.32 -15.61
CA GLU A 165 -15.03 1.52 -16.62
C GLU A 165 -16.54 1.74 -16.56
N LYS A 166 -17.12 1.66 -15.37
CA LYS A 166 -18.58 1.73 -15.20
C LYS A 166 -19.13 3.14 -15.37
N VAL A 167 -18.46 4.15 -14.84
CA VAL A 167 -18.96 5.52 -14.77
C VAL A 167 -18.43 6.39 -15.92
N TYR A 168 -17.17 6.19 -16.30
CA TYR A 168 -16.51 6.98 -17.34
C TYR A 168 -16.34 6.24 -18.67
N HIS A 169 -16.71 4.95 -18.72
CA HIS A 169 -16.60 4.10 -19.91
C HIS A 169 -15.19 4.06 -20.51
N ALA A 170 -14.17 4.09 -19.62
CA ALA A 170 -12.77 4.02 -20.03
C ALA A 170 -12.44 2.60 -20.54
N GLU A 171 -11.72 2.51 -21.70
CA GLU A 171 -11.46 1.23 -22.36
C GLU A 171 -10.00 0.75 -22.19
N ASN A 172 -9.05 1.66 -22.08
CA ASN A 172 -7.62 1.33 -22.01
C ASN A 172 -7.08 1.53 -20.59
N VAL A 173 -7.67 0.83 -19.62
CA VAL A 173 -7.30 0.92 -18.21
C VAL A 173 -6.34 -0.20 -17.83
N LEU A 174 -5.24 0.16 -17.20
CA LEU A 174 -4.35 -0.74 -16.50
C LEU A 174 -4.57 -0.59 -15.00
N HIS A 175 -5.14 -1.59 -14.35
CA HIS A 175 -5.17 -1.72 -12.90
C HIS A 175 -3.82 -2.24 -12.43
N ILE A 176 -2.90 -1.31 -12.10
CA ILE A 176 -1.49 -1.64 -11.83
C ILE A 176 -1.31 -2.51 -10.58
N HIS A 177 -2.23 -2.40 -9.63
CA HIS A 177 -2.25 -3.16 -8.37
C HIS A 177 -3.37 -4.22 -8.33
N GLY A 178 -3.90 -4.62 -9.50
CA GLY A 178 -5.08 -5.46 -9.55
C GLY A 178 -6.36 -4.71 -9.19
N GLY A 179 -7.47 -5.43 -9.01
CA GLY A 179 -8.76 -4.80 -8.75
C GLY A 179 -9.88 -5.82 -8.56
N VAL A 180 -11.13 -5.32 -8.58
CA VAL A 180 -12.32 -6.18 -8.55
C VAL A 180 -12.42 -7.07 -9.80
N GLU A 181 -13.02 -8.25 -9.68
CA GLU A 181 -13.13 -9.25 -10.75
C GLU A 181 -13.85 -8.74 -12.01
N SER A 182 -14.65 -7.68 -11.90
CA SER A 182 -15.35 -7.08 -13.04
C SER A 182 -14.43 -6.38 -14.05
N VAL A 183 -13.19 -6.05 -13.68
CA VAL A 183 -12.25 -5.28 -14.52
C VAL A 183 -10.92 -5.97 -14.78
N THR A 184 -10.50 -6.90 -13.91
CA THR A 184 -9.24 -7.61 -14.06
C THR A 184 -9.25 -8.98 -13.38
N ASP A 185 -8.49 -9.94 -13.95
CA ASP A 185 -8.25 -11.24 -13.31
C ASP A 185 -7.12 -11.18 -12.25
N ILE A 186 -6.49 -10.00 -12.07
CA ILE A 186 -5.42 -9.81 -11.09
C ILE A 186 -6.06 -9.35 -9.78
N GLU A 187 -5.88 -10.15 -8.72
CA GLU A 187 -6.36 -9.80 -7.39
C GLU A 187 -5.74 -8.52 -6.85
N PRO A 188 -6.46 -7.74 -6.00
CA PRO A 188 -5.92 -6.55 -5.36
C PRO A 188 -4.65 -6.87 -4.56
N VAL A 189 -3.58 -6.10 -4.76
CA VAL A 189 -2.32 -6.23 -4.03
C VAL A 189 -2.04 -4.93 -3.28
N MET A 190 -2.09 -5.00 -1.95
CA MET A 190 -1.72 -3.91 -1.04
C MET A 190 -0.47 -4.32 -0.28
N GLY A 191 0.54 -3.43 -0.22
CA GLY A 191 1.79 -3.80 0.44
C GLY A 191 2.87 -2.73 0.35
N HIS A 192 3.97 -2.98 1.08
CA HIS A 192 5.14 -2.10 1.14
C HIS A 192 6.23 -2.49 0.13
N CYS A 193 7.19 -1.58 -0.09
CA CYS A 193 8.38 -1.82 -0.93
C CYS A 193 9.70 -1.93 -0.14
N ASN A 194 9.65 -2.12 1.19
CA ASN A 194 10.85 -2.20 2.03
C ASN A 194 11.58 -3.54 1.84
N LYS A 195 12.29 -3.66 0.75
CA LYS A 195 13.11 -4.84 0.46
C LYS A 195 14.38 -4.90 1.31
N HIS A 196 14.85 -3.74 1.78
CA HIS A 196 16.08 -3.65 2.56
C HIS A 196 16.00 -4.50 3.83
N ASP A 197 14.94 -4.34 4.62
CA ASP A 197 14.78 -5.09 5.87
C ASP A 197 14.57 -6.58 5.62
N ILE A 198 13.85 -6.95 4.54
CA ILE A 198 13.73 -8.35 4.12
C ILE A 198 15.11 -8.96 3.83
N ASP A 199 15.93 -8.29 3.03
CA ASP A 199 17.26 -8.80 2.64
C ASP A 199 18.23 -8.79 3.82
N GLU A 200 18.15 -7.81 4.71
CA GLU A 200 18.95 -7.72 5.93
C GLU A 200 18.61 -8.88 6.89
N HIS A 201 17.33 -9.14 7.17
CA HIS A 201 16.97 -10.25 8.03
C HIS A 201 17.23 -11.63 7.39
N LYS A 202 17.22 -11.76 6.06
CA LYS A 202 17.73 -12.96 5.37
C LYS A 202 19.24 -13.15 5.59
N ARG A 203 20.00 -12.07 5.64
CA ARG A 203 21.43 -12.10 5.92
C ARG A 203 21.69 -12.53 7.36
N LEU A 204 21.01 -11.87 8.31
CA LEU A 204 21.13 -12.16 9.74
C LEU A 204 20.73 -13.60 10.08
N SER A 205 19.66 -14.13 9.47
CA SER A 205 19.30 -15.55 9.63
C SER A 205 20.42 -16.50 9.22
N ARG A 206 21.06 -16.24 8.08
CA ARG A 206 22.17 -17.09 7.61
C ARG A 206 23.40 -16.98 8.51
N GLU A 207 23.71 -15.80 9.02
CA GLU A 207 24.81 -15.61 9.97
C GLU A 207 24.58 -16.37 11.28
N ALA A 208 23.34 -16.30 11.80
CA ALA A 208 22.95 -17.05 12.98
C ALA A 208 23.03 -18.59 12.75
N ASP A 209 22.62 -19.07 11.59
CA ASP A 209 22.79 -20.49 11.20
C ASP A 209 24.26 -20.91 11.17
N GLU A 210 25.17 -20.07 10.65
CA GLU A 210 26.63 -20.33 10.60
C GLU A 210 27.24 -20.35 12.02
N GLU A 211 26.67 -19.59 12.95
CA GLU A 211 27.10 -19.53 14.38
C GLU A 211 26.40 -20.59 15.25
N PHE A 212 25.54 -21.44 14.67
CA PHE A 212 24.73 -22.43 15.38
C PHE A 212 23.74 -21.81 16.38
N ASP A 213 23.32 -20.57 16.13
CA ASP A 213 22.24 -19.89 16.87
C ASP A 213 20.89 -20.18 16.23
N GLU A 214 20.31 -21.36 16.54
CA GLU A 214 19.03 -21.79 15.99
C GLU A 214 17.88 -20.82 16.33
N GLY A 215 17.91 -20.23 17.54
CA GLY A 215 16.91 -19.26 17.98
C GLY A 215 16.97 -17.96 17.19
N GLY A 216 18.17 -17.38 17.04
CA GLY A 216 18.40 -16.20 16.22
C GLY A 216 18.02 -16.43 14.75
N ALA A 217 18.40 -17.59 14.20
CA ALA A 217 18.05 -17.94 12.82
C ALA A 217 16.52 -18.00 12.63
N SER A 218 15.79 -18.65 13.55
CA SER A 218 14.33 -18.81 13.49
C SER A 218 13.61 -17.48 13.58
N ILE A 219 13.97 -16.57 14.49
CA ILE A 219 13.30 -15.26 14.60
C ILE A 219 13.52 -14.39 13.36
N HIS A 220 14.74 -14.36 12.82
CA HIS A 220 15.00 -13.62 11.61
C HIS A 220 14.22 -14.18 10.40
N ARG A 221 14.02 -15.51 10.31
CA ARG A 221 13.11 -16.12 9.32
C ARG A 221 11.66 -15.66 9.52
N ALA A 222 11.20 -15.56 10.77
CA ALA A 222 9.85 -15.09 11.06
C ALA A 222 9.64 -13.63 10.62
N VAL A 223 10.61 -12.74 10.85
CA VAL A 223 10.56 -11.35 10.35
C VAL A 223 10.51 -11.31 8.82
N VAL A 224 11.34 -12.13 8.16
CA VAL A 224 11.32 -12.25 6.68
C VAL A 224 9.97 -12.72 6.18
N ASP A 225 9.40 -13.74 6.81
CA ASP A 225 8.09 -14.29 6.42
C ASP A 225 6.99 -13.23 6.59
N TYR A 226 6.93 -12.55 7.73
CA TYR A 226 5.98 -11.46 7.99
C TYR A 226 6.06 -10.37 6.92
N LEU A 227 7.24 -9.79 6.71
CA LEU A 227 7.43 -8.72 5.74
C LEU A 227 7.16 -9.18 4.30
N SER A 228 7.55 -10.40 3.94
CA SER A 228 7.36 -10.93 2.59
C SER A 228 5.89 -11.14 2.23
N ARG A 229 5.01 -11.43 3.21
CA ARG A 229 3.56 -11.59 2.99
C ARG A 229 2.85 -10.30 2.59
N ILE A 230 3.42 -9.16 2.97
CA ILE A 230 2.89 -7.82 2.67
C ILE A 230 3.85 -7.02 1.78
N TYR A 231 4.81 -7.67 1.13
CA TYR A 231 5.71 -7.04 0.19
C TYR A 231 5.08 -6.93 -1.19
N LYS A 232 5.08 -5.71 -1.75
CA LYS A 232 4.65 -5.42 -3.11
C LYS A 232 5.87 -5.38 -4.03
N ASP A 233 6.07 -6.41 -4.84
CA ASP A 233 7.17 -6.47 -5.82
C ASP A 233 6.86 -5.58 -7.03
N THR A 234 7.13 -4.28 -6.87
CA THR A 234 6.89 -3.29 -7.92
C THR A 234 7.74 -3.51 -9.17
N ASP A 235 8.94 -4.08 -9.04
CA ASP A 235 9.80 -4.41 -10.18
C ASP A 235 9.19 -5.54 -11.02
N ALA A 236 8.64 -6.56 -10.36
CA ALA A 236 7.91 -7.64 -11.04
C ALA A 236 6.64 -7.12 -11.72
N ILE A 237 5.87 -6.26 -11.03
CA ILE A 237 4.66 -5.63 -11.60
C ILE A 237 5.01 -4.78 -12.82
N VAL A 238 6.07 -3.95 -12.75
CA VAL A 238 6.56 -3.17 -13.90
C VAL A 238 6.93 -4.10 -15.06
N SER A 239 7.66 -5.17 -14.80
CA SER A 239 8.11 -6.11 -15.82
C SER A 239 6.97 -6.87 -16.48
N PHE A 240 5.94 -7.22 -15.72
CA PHE A 240 4.74 -7.91 -16.22
C PHE A 240 3.94 -7.04 -17.21
N ASN A 241 3.92 -5.72 -17.00
CA ASN A 241 3.12 -4.79 -17.78
C ASN A 241 3.84 -4.16 -19.00
N ASN A 242 4.84 -4.86 -19.59
CA ASN A 242 5.63 -4.34 -20.72
C ASN A 242 4.79 -3.88 -21.92
N TYR A 243 3.64 -4.54 -22.16
CA TYR A 243 2.74 -4.16 -23.24
C TYR A 243 2.16 -2.76 -23.05
N PHE A 244 1.81 -2.39 -21.83
CA PHE A 244 1.30 -1.05 -21.52
C PHE A 244 2.38 0.03 -21.71
N TRP A 245 3.58 -0.21 -21.20
CA TRP A 245 4.69 0.75 -21.35
C TRP A 245 5.01 1.06 -22.80
N ASN A 246 4.93 0.06 -23.68
CA ASN A 246 5.14 0.27 -25.12
C ASN A 246 4.04 1.08 -25.79
N LYS A 247 2.85 1.17 -25.22
CA LYS A 247 1.73 1.94 -25.78
C LYS A 247 1.79 3.43 -25.46
N ILE A 248 2.36 3.80 -24.31
CA ILE A 248 2.32 5.19 -23.80
C ILE A 248 3.37 6.11 -24.43
N HIS A 249 4.29 5.60 -25.27
CA HIS A 249 5.35 6.42 -25.88
C HIS A 249 4.81 7.57 -26.77
N ASN A 250 3.59 7.50 -27.26
CA ASN A 250 2.96 8.49 -28.13
C ASN A 250 2.01 9.45 -27.40
N VAL A 251 2.02 9.48 -26.07
CA VAL A 251 1.16 10.39 -25.33
C VAL A 251 1.74 11.80 -25.36
N ASN A 252 0.85 12.79 -25.47
CA ASN A 252 1.23 14.20 -25.48
C ASN A 252 1.13 14.83 -24.09
N HIS A 253 0.27 14.25 -23.24
CA HIS A 253 0.03 14.72 -21.87
C HIS A 253 0.03 13.56 -20.91
N VAL A 254 0.55 13.81 -19.71
CA VAL A 254 0.37 12.98 -18.51
C VAL A 254 -0.43 13.80 -17.50
N GLU A 255 -1.58 13.28 -17.10
CA GLU A 255 -2.49 13.91 -16.13
C GLU A 255 -2.50 13.09 -14.84
N ILE A 256 -2.05 13.65 -13.71
CA ILE A 256 -1.97 12.95 -12.41
C ILE A 256 -3.06 13.48 -11.50
N ILE A 257 -4.01 12.62 -11.14
CA ILE A 257 -5.19 12.99 -10.37
C ILE A 257 -5.38 12.07 -9.16
N GLY A 258 -5.47 12.66 -7.96
CA GLY A 258 -5.81 11.92 -6.75
C GLY A 258 -4.74 10.92 -6.28
N TRP A 259 -3.53 11.01 -6.80
CA TRP A 259 -2.41 10.17 -6.41
C TRP A 259 -1.60 10.81 -5.29
N SER A 260 -1.17 10.00 -4.30
CA SER A 260 -0.46 10.47 -3.10
C SER A 260 1.07 10.52 -3.25
N ALA A 261 1.62 9.98 -4.34
CA ALA A 261 3.06 9.88 -4.58
C ALA A 261 3.83 9.11 -3.47
N GLY A 262 3.25 8.02 -2.96
CA GLY A 262 3.90 7.14 -1.99
C GLY A 262 5.22 6.56 -2.54
N GLU A 263 6.18 6.28 -1.64
CA GLU A 263 7.48 5.72 -2.04
C GLU A 263 7.32 4.40 -2.80
N VAL A 264 6.33 3.60 -2.43
CA VAL A 264 6.01 2.31 -3.06
C VAL A 264 5.64 2.45 -4.54
N ASP A 265 5.16 3.61 -4.97
CA ASP A 265 4.68 3.85 -6.34
C ASP A 265 5.70 4.57 -7.24
N LEU A 266 6.80 5.08 -6.70
CA LEU A 266 7.84 5.78 -7.48
C LEU A 266 8.43 4.96 -8.64
N PRO A 267 8.60 3.61 -8.54
CA PRO A 267 9.06 2.80 -9.67
C PRO A 267 8.17 2.92 -10.92
N TYR A 268 6.86 3.06 -10.75
CA TYR A 268 5.94 3.26 -11.88
C TYR A 268 6.11 4.63 -12.50
N LEU A 269 6.27 5.67 -11.67
CA LEU A 269 6.51 7.03 -12.15
C LEU A 269 7.79 7.11 -12.99
N ARG A 270 8.87 6.47 -12.50
CA ARG A 270 10.14 6.31 -13.25
C ARG A 270 9.92 5.61 -14.57
N LYS A 271 9.14 4.54 -14.59
CA LYS A 271 8.86 3.77 -15.80
C LYS A 271 8.06 4.58 -16.82
N ILE A 272 7.11 5.40 -16.38
CA ILE A 272 6.39 6.33 -17.26
C ILE A 272 7.36 7.35 -17.87
N ARG A 273 8.15 8.03 -17.02
CA ARG A 273 9.18 8.99 -17.47
C ARG A 273 10.08 8.42 -18.57
N ASP A 274 10.52 7.18 -18.41
CA ASP A 274 11.47 6.53 -19.32
C ASP A 274 10.81 6.07 -20.63
N ASN A 275 9.47 6.11 -20.74
CA ASN A 275 8.73 5.61 -21.89
C ASN A 275 7.92 6.67 -22.63
N VAL A 276 7.69 7.85 -22.07
CA VAL A 276 7.00 8.94 -22.77
C VAL A 276 7.98 9.80 -23.57
N ASP A 277 7.47 10.49 -24.61
CA ASP A 277 8.30 11.40 -25.42
C ASP A 277 8.76 12.62 -24.60
N SER A 278 9.95 13.14 -24.91
CA SER A 278 10.52 14.30 -24.22
C SER A 278 9.71 15.58 -24.35
N SER A 279 8.79 15.66 -25.31
CA SER A 279 7.86 16.77 -25.51
C SER A 279 6.55 16.63 -24.73
N THR A 280 6.37 15.55 -23.96
CA THR A 280 5.17 15.30 -23.15
C THR A 280 5.03 16.32 -22.03
N ILE A 281 3.86 16.91 -21.87
CA ILE A 281 3.54 17.87 -20.82
C ILE A 281 2.89 17.12 -19.65
N TRP A 282 3.31 17.44 -18.43
CA TRP A 282 2.81 16.82 -17.20
C TRP A 282 1.94 17.80 -16.42
N ASN A 283 0.68 17.45 -16.20
CA ASN A 283 -0.25 18.18 -15.35
C ASN A 283 -0.50 17.40 -14.05
N VAL A 284 -0.15 18.00 -12.93
CA VAL A 284 -0.18 17.38 -11.61
C VAL A 284 -1.20 18.09 -10.75
N TYR A 285 -2.33 17.43 -10.47
CA TYR A 285 -3.43 18.00 -9.71
C TYR A 285 -3.28 17.74 -8.22
N PHE A 286 -3.30 18.78 -7.39
CA PHE A 286 -3.13 18.71 -5.95
C PHE A 286 -4.34 19.27 -5.18
N TYR A 287 -4.65 18.71 -4.02
CA TYR A 287 -5.78 19.12 -3.18
C TYR A 287 -5.42 20.21 -2.17
N ASP A 288 -4.21 20.14 -1.60
CA ASP A 288 -3.72 21.03 -0.57
C ASP A 288 -2.20 21.21 -0.66
N ASP A 289 -1.64 22.07 0.19
CA ASP A 289 -0.20 22.37 0.22
C ASP A 289 0.66 21.15 0.60
N ARG A 290 0.13 20.22 1.42
CA ARG A 290 0.83 18.97 1.76
C ARG A 290 0.94 18.09 0.52
N ALA A 291 -0.16 17.88 -0.20
CA ALA A 291 -0.18 17.11 -1.44
C ALA A 291 0.75 17.74 -2.49
N LEU A 292 0.73 19.06 -2.65
CA LEU A 292 1.64 19.77 -3.56
C LEU A 292 3.11 19.50 -3.19
N THR A 293 3.45 19.55 -1.91
CA THR A 293 4.82 19.30 -1.44
C THR A 293 5.26 17.86 -1.72
N MET A 294 4.38 16.88 -1.48
CA MET A 294 4.69 15.46 -1.74
C MET A 294 4.83 15.17 -3.23
N LEU A 295 3.91 15.67 -4.04
CA LEU A 295 3.93 15.49 -5.50
C LEU A 295 5.16 16.16 -6.13
N SER A 296 5.49 17.41 -5.75
CA SER A 296 6.69 18.08 -6.27
C SER A 296 7.98 17.33 -5.89
N LYS A 297 8.07 16.83 -4.65
CA LYS A 297 9.21 16.01 -4.20
C LYS A 297 9.33 14.73 -5.02
N ALA A 298 8.22 14.06 -5.35
CA ALA A 298 8.22 12.86 -6.19
C ALA A 298 8.68 13.16 -7.62
N MET A 299 8.16 14.26 -8.22
CA MET A 299 8.58 14.68 -9.57
C MET A 299 10.08 15.01 -9.62
N ASP A 300 10.62 15.69 -8.60
CA ASP A 300 12.03 16.04 -8.49
C ASP A 300 12.90 14.81 -8.25
N SER A 301 12.50 13.90 -7.34
CA SER A 301 13.26 12.67 -7.04
C SER A 301 13.41 11.77 -8.26
N GLU A 302 12.41 11.72 -9.11
CA GLU A 302 12.42 10.98 -10.37
C GLU A 302 12.90 11.83 -11.57
N LYS A 303 13.41 13.05 -11.34
CA LYS A 303 13.95 13.98 -12.35
C LYS A 303 12.96 14.36 -13.45
N ILE A 304 11.67 14.30 -13.17
CA ILE A 304 10.63 14.66 -14.15
C ILE A 304 10.62 16.16 -14.35
N SER A 305 10.72 16.93 -13.26
CA SER A 305 10.79 18.41 -13.33
C SER A 305 12.00 18.93 -14.09
N ASP A 306 13.09 18.14 -14.19
CA ASP A 306 14.29 18.51 -14.95
C ASP A 306 14.16 18.23 -16.46
N LEU A 307 13.35 17.23 -16.82
CA LEU A 307 13.29 16.67 -18.18
C LEU A 307 12.06 17.12 -18.96
N TYR A 308 10.99 17.52 -18.25
CA TYR A 308 9.67 17.79 -18.84
C TYR A 308 9.09 19.12 -18.37
N GLU A 309 8.13 19.65 -19.13
CA GLU A 309 7.28 20.74 -18.69
C GLU A 309 6.24 20.20 -17.69
N VAL A 310 6.29 20.66 -16.42
CA VAL A 310 5.41 20.23 -15.34
C VAL A 310 4.58 21.39 -14.81
N HIS A 311 3.26 21.21 -14.80
CA HIS A 311 2.31 22.18 -14.27
C HIS A 311 1.64 21.61 -13.01
N TYR A 312 1.71 22.33 -11.90
CA TYR A 312 0.98 22.00 -10.67
C TYR A 312 -0.32 22.79 -10.65
N ILE A 313 -1.45 22.09 -10.62
CA ILE A 313 -2.79 22.64 -10.83
C ILE A 313 -3.67 22.29 -9.63
N PRO A 314 -4.41 23.25 -9.05
CA PRO A 314 -5.41 22.91 -8.01
C PRO A 314 -6.44 21.90 -8.52
N ALA A 315 -6.74 20.86 -7.73
CA ALA A 315 -7.60 19.75 -8.15
C ALA A 315 -9.04 20.17 -8.55
N ASN A 316 -9.53 21.29 -8.00
CA ASN A 316 -10.85 21.82 -8.38
C ASN A 316 -10.91 22.22 -9.89
N GLU A 317 -9.79 22.53 -10.52
CA GLU A 317 -9.74 22.82 -11.96
C GLU A 317 -9.90 21.58 -12.83
N PHE A 318 -9.59 20.40 -12.31
CA PHE A 318 -9.83 19.14 -13.01
C PHE A 318 -11.33 18.82 -13.10
N TRP A 319 -12.07 19.13 -12.03
CA TRP A 319 -13.50 18.81 -11.93
C TRP A 319 -14.43 19.80 -12.64
N ASN A 320 -13.95 21.00 -12.94
CA ASN A 320 -14.66 22.06 -13.64
C ASN A 320 -14.40 21.96 -15.17
#